data_4f30f6437208335714ae81180e91354f
#
_entry.id   4f30f6437208335714ae81180e91354f
#
_cell.length_a   1.000
_cell.length_b   1.000
_cell.length_c   1.000
_cell.angle_alpha   90.00
_cell.angle_beta   90.00
_cell.angle_gamma   90.00
#
_symmetry.space_group_name_H-M   'P 1'
#
loop_
_entity.id
_entity.type
_entity.pdbx_description
1 polymer ?
#
loop_
_entity_poly.entity_id
_entity_poly.type
_entity_poly.pdbx_seq_one_letter_code
_entity_poly.pdbx_strand_id
1 'polypeptide(L)'
;MLGQEFLRGATMEQLDAIKDKISDEDYKRARYVIGEEKRVLDVCDALEKGDYETVGKRMYETHWGMSKDYEVSCEELDFLAEVAEECGVTGSRIMGGGFGGCTINLVKDELYDNFIATAKKRFNEKYGHEPKVYEVVISDGSRRLE
;
A
#
# COMPACT_ATOMS: atom_id res chain seq x y z
N MET A 1 -7.62 21.07 -16.65
CA MET A 1 -8.34 21.72 -15.55
C MET A 1 -7.42 22.08 -14.39
N LEU A 2 -6.48 21.24 -13.97
CA LEU A 2 -5.50 21.54 -12.91
C LEU A 2 -4.36 22.48 -13.36
N GLY A 3 -4.23 22.78 -14.66
CA GLY A 3 -3.12 23.57 -15.21
C GLY A 3 -1.76 22.86 -15.18
N GLN A 4 -1.75 21.56 -14.87
CA GLN A 4 -0.59 20.68 -14.81
C GLN A 4 -0.65 19.65 -15.93
N GLU A 5 0.50 19.29 -16.49
CA GLU A 5 0.59 18.21 -17.48
C GLU A 5 0.39 16.83 -16.84
N PHE A 6 0.84 16.68 -15.58
CA PHE A 6 0.73 15.46 -14.78
C PHE A 6 0.21 15.78 -13.38
N LEU A 7 -0.36 14.79 -12.68
CA LEU A 7 -0.78 14.96 -11.28
C LEU A 7 0.41 15.17 -10.32
N ARG A 8 1.63 14.77 -10.73
CA ARG A 8 2.83 15.08 -9.96
C ARG A 8 3.00 16.60 -9.83
N GLY A 9 3.13 17.07 -8.60
CA GLY A 9 3.20 18.49 -8.27
C GLY A 9 1.85 19.21 -8.21
N ALA A 10 0.73 18.52 -8.44
CA ALA A 10 -0.59 19.05 -8.12
C ALA A 10 -0.80 19.06 -6.60
N THR A 11 -1.54 20.06 -6.10
CA THR A 11 -1.87 20.15 -4.67
C THR A 11 -3.33 19.81 -4.40
N MET A 12 -3.64 19.46 -3.15
CA MET A 12 -5.03 19.22 -2.73
C MET A 12 -5.89 20.47 -2.92
N GLU A 13 -5.35 21.65 -2.64
CA GLU A 13 -6.05 22.93 -2.85
C GLU A 13 -6.44 23.15 -4.32
N GLN A 14 -5.54 22.80 -5.25
CA GLN A 14 -5.83 22.87 -6.69
C GLN A 14 -6.92 21.88 -7.10
N LEU A 15 -6.89 20.65 -6.53
CA LEU A 15 -7.91 19.64 -6.79
C LEU A 15 -9.27 20.08 -6.22
N ASP A 16 -9.29 20.57 -4.98
CA ASP A 16 -10.51 21.04 -4.32
C ASP A 16 -11.18 22.19 -5.07
N ALA A 17 -10.37 23.08 -5.66
CA ALA A 17 -10.87 24.24 -6.45
C ALA A 17 -11.61 23.83 -7.74
N ILE A 18 -11.45 22.60 -8.19
CA ILE A 18 -12.14 22.06 -9.39
C ILE A 18 -13.11 20.92 -9.09
N LYS A 19 -13.33 20.60 -7.81
CA LYS A 19 -14.17 19.45 -7.38
C LYS A 19 -15.53 19.44 -8.08
N ASP A 20 -16.21 20.59 -8.15
CA ASP A 20 -17.53 20.70 -8.78
C ASP A 20 -17.52 20.63 -10.32
N LYS A 21 -16.32 20.54 -10.93
CA LYS A 21 -16.10 20.52 -12.39
C LYS A 21 -15.66 19.14 -12.93
N ILE A 22 -15.47 18.19 -12.04
CA ILE A 22 -15.05 16.82 -12.38
C ILE A 22 -15.99 15.82 -11.72
N SER A 23 -15.95 14.55 -12.14
CA SER A 23 -16.72 13.51 -11.50
C SER A 23 -16.19 13.21 -10.09
N ASP A 24 -17.07 12.70 -9.22
CA ASP A 24 -16.64 12.23 -7.88
C ASP A 24 -15.58 11.13 -7.98
N GLU A 25 -15.66 10.28 -9.01
CA GLU A 25 -14.69 9.23 -9.28
C GLU A 25 -13.32 9.80 -9.64
N ASP A 26 -13.25 10.77 -10.57
CA ASP A 26 -12.00 11.43 -10.94
C ASP A 26 -11.40 12.19 -9.76
N TYR A 27 -12.24 12.88 -8.97
CA TYR A 27 -11.79 13.55 -7.76
C TYR A 27 -11.17 12.56 -6.76
N LYS A 28 -11.84 11.44 -6.49
CA LYS A 28 -11.40 10.40 -5.56
C LYS A 28 -10.06 9.79 -5.98
N ARG A 29 -9.92 9.45 -7.27
CA ARG A 29 -8.68 8.90 -7.84
C ARG A 29 -7.54 9.91 -7.82
N ALA A 30 -7.79 11.16 -8.24
CA ALA A 30 -6.77 12.21 -8.21
C ALA A 30 -6.31 12.53 -6.78
N ARG A 31 -7.24 12.59 -5.83
CA ARG A 31 -6.94 12.77 -4.39
C ARG A 31 -6.01 11.67 -3.87
N TYR A 32 -6.28 10.41 -4.24
CA TYR A 32 -5.42 9.30 -3.85
C TYR A 32 -3.99 9.50 -4.37
N VAL A 33 -3.83 9.79 -5.68
CA VAL A 33 -2.50 9.97 -6.31
C VAL A 33 -1.72 11.12 -5.69
N ILE A 34 -2.38 12.28 -5.48
CA ILE A 34 -1.74 13.44 -4.84
C ILE A 34 -1.32 13.10 -3.40
N GLY A 35 -2.16 12.36 -2.68
CA GLY A 35 -1.84 11.90 -1.32
C GLY A 35 -0.67 10.91 -1.28
N GLU A 36 -0.52 10.05 -2.31
CA GLU A 36 0.59 9.10 -2.39
C GLU A 36 1.95 9.77 -2.52
N GLU A 37 2.06 10.86 -3.28
CA GLU A 37 3.31 11.62 -3.35
C GLU A 37 3.79 12.07 -1.97
N LYS A 38 2.88 12.59 -1.17
CA LYS A 38 3.20 12.98 0.22
C LYS A 38 3.59 11.76 1.06
N ARG A 39 2.87 10.64 0.94
CA ARG A 39 3.19 9.41 1.69
C ARG A 39 4.57 8.88 1.36
N VAL A 40 5.00 8.94 0.10
CA VAL A 40 6.37 8.54 -0.30
C VAL A 40 7.41 9.37 0.45
N LEU A 41 7.25 10.69 0.49
CA LEU A 41 8.19 11.58 1.20
C LEU A 41 8.19 11.30 2.72
N ASP A 42 7.00 11.14 3.31
CA ASP A 42 6.87 10.79 4.73
C ASP A 42 7.58 9.47 5.06
N VAL A 43 7.51 8.47 4.16
CA VAL A 43 8.20 7.17 4.32
C VAL A 43 9.71 7.32 4.19
N CYS A 44 10.20 8.12 3.23
CA CYS A 44 11.64 8.40 3.12
C CYS A 44 12.18 9.01 4.42
N ASP A 45 11.52 10.05 4.92
CA ASP A 45 11.89 10.71 6.18
C ASP A 45 11.83 9.76 7.38
N ALA A 46 10.84 8.88 7.44
CA ALA A 46 10.67 7.91 8.51
C ALA A 46 11.77 6.83 8.47
N LEU A 47 12.11 6.33 7.30
CA LEU A 47 13.21 5.36 7.10
C LEU A 47 14.56 5.93 7.54
N GLU A 48 14.86 7.19 7.19
CA GLU A 48 16.10 7.86 7.63
C GLU A 48 16.21 7.98 9.15
N LYS A 49 15.06 8.07 9.85
CA LYS A 49 14.98 8.14 11.32
C LYS A 49 14.85 6.79 12.00
N GLY A 50 14.70 5.70 11.25
CA GLY A 50 14.40 4.37 11.79
C GLY A 50 13.00 4.25 12.39
N ASP A 51 12.06 5.12 11.99
CA ASP A 51 10.67 5.13 12.46
C ASP A 51 9.81 4.16 11.62
N TYR A 52 9.96 2.88 11.90
CA TYR A 52 9.24 1.82 11.20
C TYR A 52 7.73 1.81 11.49
N GLU A 53 7.29 2.37 12.61
CA GLU A 53 5.86 2.49 12.91
C GLU A 53 5.18 3.48 11.95
N THR A 54 5.81 4.62 11.67
CA THR A 54 5.32 5.55 10.64
C THR A 54 5.35 4.91 9.25
N VAL A 55 6.41 4.18 8.88
CA VAL A 55 6.49 3.44 7.61
C VAL A 55 5.30 2.49 7.47
N GLY A 56 5.05 1.67 8.48
CA GLY A 56 3.96 0.69 8.47
C GLY A 56 2.58 1.34 8.36
N LYS A 57 2.34 2.42 9.11
CA LYS A 57 1.11 3.20 9.02
C LYS A 57 0.87 3.71 7.59
N ARG A 58 1.92 4.27 6.94
CA ARG A 58 1.81 4.74 5.55
C ARG A 58 1.59 3.59 4.56
N MET A 59 2.14 2.40 4.82
CA MET A 59 1.86 1.21 4.01
C MET A 59 0.37 0.84 4.05
N TYR A 60 -0.27 0.81 5.20
CA TYR A 60 -1.72 0.56 5.31
C TYR A 60 -2.55 1.67 4.66
N GLU A 61 -2.19 2.94 4.85
CA GLU A 61 -2.87 4.05 4.18
C GLU A 61 -2.80 3.91 2.65
N THR A 62 -1.66 3.51 2.10
CA THR A 62 -1.49 3.20 0.67
C THR A 62 -2.40 2.05 0.27
N HIS A 63 -2.40 0.94 1.01
CA HIS A 63 -3.22 -0.24 0.69
C HIS A 63 -4.70 0.11 0.62
N TRP A 64 -5.23 0.73 1.68
CA TRP A 64 -6.64 1.08 1.74
C TRP A 64 -7.03 2.18 0.75
N GLY A 65 -6.11 3.08 0.43
CA GLY A 65 -6.30 4.05 -0.65
C GLY A 65 -6.36 3.38 -2.03
N MET A 66 -5.50 2.40 -2.30
CA MET A 66 -5.58 1.57 -3.52
C MET A 66 -6.88 0.78 -3.60
N SER A 67 -7.34 0.24 -2.47
CA SER A 67 -8.58 -0.54 -2.41
C SER A 67 -9.82 0.33 -2.55
N LYS A 68 -9.94 1.41 -1.76
CA LYS A 68 -11.19 2.17 -1.60
C LYS A 68 -11.30 3.41 -2.47
N ASP A 69 -10.17 4.10 -2.72
CA ASP A 69 -10.14 5.35 -3.47
C ASP A 69 -9.75 5.14 -4.94
N TYR A 70 -8.73 4.33 -5.19
CA TYR A 70 -8.25 4.06 -6.55
C TYR A 70 -8.89 2.81 -7.19
N GLU A 71 -9.45 1.92 -6.37
CA GLU A 71 -10.25 0.74 -6.77
C GLU A 71 -9.46 -0.26 -7.63
N VAL A 72 -8.21 -0.52 -7.24
CA VAL A 72 -7.31 -1.47 -7.92
C VAL A 72 -6.93 -2.68 -7.05
N SER A 73 -7.57 -2.87 -5.92
CA SER A 73 -7.37 -4.06 -5.10
C SER A 73 -8.24 -5.24 -5.58
N CYS A 74 -8.12 -6.37 -4.90
CA CYS A 74 -9.03 -7.50 -4.98
C CYS A 74 -9.28 -8.05 -3.58
N GLU A 75 -10.30 -8.89 -3.45
CA GLU A 75 -10.75 -9.42 -2.15
C GLU A 75 -9.63 -10.17 -1.42
N GLU A 76 -8.80 -10.93 -2.14
CA GLU A 76 -7.70 -11.70 -1.59
C GLU A 76 -6.59 -10.83 -1.01
N LEU A 77 -6.27 -9.71 -1.66
CA LEU A 77 -5.26 -8.75 -1.18
C LEU A 77 -5.77 -7.97 0.03
N ASP A 78 -7.03 -7.52 0.01
CA ASP A 78 -7.66 -6.85 1.15
C ASP A 78 -7.71 -7.78 2.35
N PHE A 79 -8.10 -9.04 2.15
CA PHE A 79 -8.13 -10.06 3.20
C PHE A 79 -6.75 -10.30 3.83
N LEU A 80 -5.69 -10.37 3.02
CA LEU A 80 -4.33 -10.53 3.56
C LEU A 80 -3.87 -9.30 4.36
N ALA A 81 -4.25 -8.09 3.94
CA ALA A 81 -3.95 -6.89 4.69
C ALA A 81 -4.73 -6.82 6.01
N GLU A 82 -6.02 -7.22 6.03
CA GLU A 82 -6.82 -7.35 7.26
C GLU A 82 -6.18 -8.35 8.23
N VAL A 83 -5.77 -9.52 7.75
CA VAL A 83 -5.07 -10.52 8.58
C VAL A 83 -3.77 -9.96 9.15
N ALA A 84 -3.02 -9.18 8.37
CA ALA A 84 -1.80 -8.54 8.83
C ALA A 84 -2.08 -7.53 9.95
N GLU A 85 -3.10 -6.67 9.81
CA GLU A 85 -3.51 -5.73 10.87
C GLU A 85 -3.92 -6.46 12.14
N GLU A 86 -4.75 -7.49 12.06
CA GLU A 86 -5.20 -8.28 13.20
C GLU A 86 -4.05 -9.03 13.92
N CYS A 87 -3.02 -9.44 13.18
CA CYS A 87 -1.82 -10.04 13.74
C CYS A 87 -0.82 -9.00 14.33
N GLY A 88 -1.12 -7.72 14.24
CA GLY A 88 -0.24 -6.65 14.72
C GLY A 88 1.01 -6.41 13.85
N VAL A 89 0.96 -6.82 12.58
CA VAL A 89 2.02 -6.56 11.61
C VAL A 89 2.19 -5.06 11.42
N THR A 90 3.42 -4.59 11.44
CA THR A 90 3.74 -3.15 11.43
C THR A 90 3.20 -2.44 10.20
N GLY A 91 3.24 -3.08 9.03
CA GLY A 91 2.68 -2.52 7.79
C GLY A 91 2.44 -3.58 6.74
N SER A 92 1.38 -3.40 5.95
CA SER A 92 1.05 -4.25 4.81
C SER A 92 0.46 -3.42 3.68
N ARG A 93 0.80 -3.73 2.45
CA ARG A 93 0.20 -3.11 1.27
C ARG A 93 0.33 -3.98 0.03
N ILE A 94 -0.49 -3.67 -0.97
CA ILE A 94 -0.34 -4.22 -2.31
C ILE A 94 1.04 -3.89 -2.87
N MET A 95 1.67 -4.85 -3.54
CA MET A 95 2.90 -4.66 -4.30
C MET A 95 2.56 -4.52 -5.79
N GLY A 96 3.02 -3.42 -6.40
CA GLY A 96 2.75 -3.13 -7.82
C GLY A 96 1.42 -2.41 -8.05
N GLY A 97 0.83 -2.61 -9.22
CA GLY A 97 -0.34 -1.86 -9.71
C GLY A 97 -1.71 -2.36 -9.23
N GLY A 98 -1.77 -3.43 -8.46
CA GLY A 98 -3.03 -4.01 -8.00
C GLY A 98 -3.60 -5.10 -8.93
N PHE A 99 -4.91 -5.33 -8.84
CA PHE A 99 -5.68 -6.36 -9.57
C PHE A 99 -5.25 -7.81 -9.31
N GLY A 100 -4.63 -8.06 -8.17
CA GLY A 100 -4.04 -9.34 -7.77
C GLY A 100 -2.55 -9.22 -7.47
N GLY A 101 -1.85 -10.35 -7.40
CA GLY A 101 -0.41 -10.41 -7.12
C GLY A 101 -0.09 -10.68 -5.65
N CYS A 102 0.67 -9.82 -5.03
CA CYS A 102 1.19 -10.01 -3.67
C CYS A 102 0.93 -8.81 -2.77
N THR A 103 0.92 -9.04 -1.46
CA THR A 103 1.18 -8.00 -0.46
C THR A 103 2.65 -8.00 -0.07
N ILE A 104 3.22 -6.84 0.22
CA ILE A 104 4.50 -6.69 0.91
C ILE A 104 4.22 -6.30 2.36
N ASN A 105 4.92 -6.95 3.29
CA ASN A 105 4.64 -6.82 4.71
C ASN A 105 5.91 -6.46 5.47
N LEU A 106 5.81 -5.47 6.36
CA LEU A 106 6.85 -5.09 7.31
C LEU A 106 6.51 -5.74 8.65
N VAL A 107 7.23 -6.81 8.98
CA VAL A 107 6.90 -7.68 10.11
C VAL A 107 8.05 -7.66 11.12
N LYS A 108 7.72 -7.54 12.41
CA LYS A 108 8.69 -7.73 13.49
C LYS A 108 9.04 -9.21 13.60
N ASP A 109 10.31 -9.53 13.87
CA ASP A 109 10.79 -10.92 13.93
C ASP A 109 9.94 -11.80 14.87
N GLU A 110 9.55 -11.25 16.03
CA GLU A 110 8.72 -11.97 16.99
C GLU A 110 7.30 -12.28 16.51
N LEU A 111 6.80 -11.61 15.49
CA LEU A 111 5.47 -11.84 14.92
C LEU A 111 5.49 -12.71 13.66
N TYR A 112 6.67 -12.91 13.08
CA TYR A 112 6.82 -13.50 11.75
C TYR A 112 6.14 -14.87 11.62
N ASP A 113 6.53 -15.83 12.46
CA ASP A 113 6.00 -17.21 12.38
C ASP A 113 4.49 -17.26 12.62
N ASN A 114 4.00 -16.52 13.62
CA ASN A 114 2.59 -16.46 13.93
C ASN A 114 1.77 -15.83 12.80
N PHE A 115 2.27 -14.74 12.21
CA PHE A 115 1.61 -14.10 11.08
C PHE A 115 1.52 -15.03 9.87
N ILE A 116 2.62 -15.69 9.47
CA ILE A 116 2.64 -16.61 8.33
C ILE A 116 1.68 -17.79 8.57
N ALA A 117 1.71 -18.40 9.76
CA ALA A 117 0.82 -19.52 10.09
C ALA A 117 -0.66 -19.10 10.04
N THR A 118 -0.97 -17.91 10.61
CA THR A 118 -2.34 -17.36 10.63
C THR A 118 -2.82 -17.03 9.22
N ALA A 119 -2.00 -16.33 8.42
CA ALA A 119 -2.33 -15.97 7.05
C ALA A 119 -2.61 -17.20 6.19
N LYS A 120 -1.74 -18.21 6.22
CA LYS A 120 -1.92 -19.47 5.50
C LYS A 120 -3.21 -20.19 5.91
N LYS A 121 -3.44 -20.36 7.20
CA LYS A 121 -4.63 -21.02 7.72
C LYS A 121 -5.90 -20.31 7.28
N ARG A 122 -6.02 -19.01 7.57
CA ARG A 122 -7.24 -18.25 7.31
C ARG A 122 -7.52 -18.10 5.81
N PHE A 123 -6.47 -17.91 5.01
CA PHE A 123 -6.59 -17.81 3.55
C PHE A 123 -7.07 -19.15 2.97
N ASN A 124 -6.52 -20.30 3.44
CA ASN A 124 -6.96 -21.61 3.01
C ASN A 124 -8.41 -21.92 3.44
N GLU A 125 -8.80 -21.51 4.63
CA GLU A 125 -10.20 -21.63 5.10
C GLU A 125 -11.18 -20.86 4.22
N LYS A 126 -10.77 -19.68 3.72
CA LYS A 126 -11.64 -18.81 2.91
C LYS A 126 -11.61 -19.15 1.42
N TYR A 127 -10.44 -19.46 0.86
CA TYR A 127 -10.24 -19.61 -0.58
C TYR A 127 -9.89 -21.03 -1.04
N GLY A 128 -9.73 -21.99 -0.12
CA GLY A 128 -9.46 -23.40 -0.43
C GLY A 128 -8.01 -23.71 -0.83
N HIS A 129 -7.10 -22.78 -0.69
CA HIS A 129 -5.66 -22.98 -0.91
C HIS A 129 -4.84 -22.01 -0.05
N GLU A 130 -3.57 -22.32 0.18
CA GLU A 130 -2.66 -21.43 0.90
C GLU A 130 -2.09 -20.34 -0.03
N PRO A 131 -1.82 -19.12 0.50
CA PRO A 131 -1.05 -18.13 -0.22
C PRO A 131 0.41 -18.58 -0.27
N LYS A 132 1.10 -18.21 -1.37
CA LYS A 132 2.56 -18.39 -1.44
C LYS A 132 3.23 -17.32 -0.57
N VAL A 133 4.25 -17.75 0.17
CA VAL A 133 5.08 -16.86 0.98
C VAL A 133 6.47 -16.78 0.37
N TYR A 134 6.97 -15.56 0.24
CA TYR A 134 8.32 -15.27 -0.25
C TYR A 134 9.05 -14.48 0.83
N GLU A 135 10.06 -15.09 1.40
CA GLU A 135 10.98 -14.36 2.27
C GLU A 135 11.90 -13.51 1.40
N VAL A 136 11.98 -12.22 1.72
CA VAL A 136 12.78 -11.27 0.96
C VAL A 136 13.85 -10.64 1.83
N VAL A 137 15.04 -10.45 1.26
CA VAL A 137 16.15 -9.77 1.90
C VAL A 137 16.32 -8.41 1.22
N ILE A 138 16.40 -7.35 2.02
CA ILE A 138 16.67 -6.01 1.52
C ILE A 138 18.05 -6.00 0.86
N SER A 139 18.11 -5.58 -0.39
CA SER A 139 19.31 -5.55 -1.22
C SER A 139 19.43 -4.20 -1.92
N ASP A 140 20.52 -3.99 -2.64
CA ASP A 140 20.71 -2.84 -3.52
C ASP A 140 19.56 -2.73 -4.53
N GLY A 141 19.23 -1.51 -4.92
CA GLY A 141 18.24 -1.22 -5.95
C GLY A 141 18.70 -1.69 -7.35
N SER A 142 17.84 -1.43 -8.34
CA SER A 142 18.15 -1.76 -9.75
C SER A 142 19.43 -1.08 -10.20
N ARG A 143 20.31 -1.83 -10.87
CA ARG A 143 21.57 -1.33 -11.42
C ARG A 143 21.82 -1.89 -12.81
N ARG A 144 22.64 -1.19 -13.58
CA ARG A 144 23.12 -1.70 -14.87
C ARG A 144 24.04 -2.89 -14.61
N LEU A 145 23.85 -3.96 -15.33
CA LEU A 145 24.80 -5.07 -15.39
C LEU A 145 25.94 -4.66 -16.33
N GLU A 146 27.18 -4.74 -15.85
CA GLU A 146 28.39 -4.52 -16.64
C GLU A 146 28.72 -5.78 -17.45
#